data_b6fe00db1dbe6bace8786426ad69238d
#
_entry.id   b6fe00db1dbe6bace8786426ad69238d
#
_cell.length_a   1.000
_cell.length_b   1.000
_cell.length_c   1.000
_cell.angle_alpha   90.00
_cell.angle_beta   90.00
_cell.angle_gamma   90.00
#
_symmetry.space_group_name_H-M   'P 1'
#
loop_
_entity.id
_entity.type
_entity.pdbx_description
1 polymer ?
#
loop_
_entity_poly.entity_id
_entity_poly.type
_entity_poly.pdbx_seq_one_letter_code
_entity_poly.pdbx_strand_id
1 'polypeptide(L)'
;KVTAFTKDNIMKMTDGLFHKVFDEVAADYPGIEAEHWIVDIGAAKLADTPEAFDVVVLPNLYGDILSDVAAQIAGSVGLAGSANIGHDVSMFEAIHGSAPRRAGQDLANPSGLFLGAVQMLVHIGQGDVATTVHNAWLKTLEDGVHTYDIHEEGVSTEKVGTAAFAQAVEFLGRGLDDLF
;
A
#
# COMPACT_ATOMS: atom_id res chain seq x y z
N LYS A 1 -11.44 -7.05 11.37
CA LYS A 1 -12.19 -7.91 10.44
C LYS A 1 -11.30 -8.33 9.28
N VAL A 2 -11.48 -9.56 8.73
CA VAL A 2 -10.83 -10.04 7.52
C VAL A 2 -11.90 -10.42 6.50
N THR A 3 -11.80 -9.87 5.30
CA THR A 3 -12.76 -10.10 4.22
C THR A 3 -12.07 -10.82 3.05
N ALA A 4 -12.55 -12.00 2.67
CA ALA A 4 -12.08 -12.69 1.47
C ALA A 4 -12.91 -12.27 0.24
N PHE A 5 -12.23 -12.00 -0.89
CA PHE A 5 -12.92 -11.81 -2.17
C PHE A 5 -12.57 -12.95 -3.12
N THR A 6 -13.57 -13.58 -3.68
CA THR A 6 -13.39 -14.64 -4.67
C THR A 6 -14.48 -14.57 -5.76
N LYS A 7 -14.33 -15.31 -6.84
CA LYS A 7 -15.37 -15.52 -7.85
C LYS A 7 -15.91 -16.96 -7.82
N ASP A 8 -16.09 -17.52 -6.64
CA ASP A 8 -16.47 -18.90 -6.40
C ASP A 8 -17.85 -19.27 -6.97
N ASN A 9 -18.73 -18.28 -7.20
CA ASN A 9 -20.00 -18.49 -7.89
C ASN A 9 -19.83 -18.94 -9.36
N ILE A 10 -18.66 -18.66 -9.96
CA ILE A 10 -18.27 -19.08 -11.32
C ILE A 10 -17.08 -20.04 -11.29
N MET A 11 -16.00 -19.65 -10.60
CA MET A 11 -14.74 -20.39 -10.53
C MET A 11 -14.79 -21.44 -9.40
N LYS A 12 -15.67 -22.46 -9.58
CA LYS A 12 -15.99 -23.43 -8.53
C LYS A 12 -14.80 -24.21 -7.98
N MET A 13 -13.82 -24.55 -8.83
CA MET A 13 -12.70 -25.40 -8.45
C MET A 13 -11.54 -24.62 -7.82
N THR A 14 -11.23 -23.45 -8.35
CA THR A 14 -10.09 -22.61 -7.89
C THR A 14 -10.51 -21.71 -6.75
N ASP A 15 -11.45 -20.82 -7.00
CA ASP A 15 -11.91 -19.83 -6.02
C ASP A 15 -12.77 -20.48 -4.92
N GLY A 16 -13.53 -21.54 -5.28
CA GLY A 16 -14.25 -22.33 -4.29
C GLY A 16 -13.30 -23.05 -3.31
N LEU A 17 -12.12 -23.51 -3.77
CA LEU A 17 -11.10 -24.05 -2.87
C LEU A 17 -10.51 -22.94 -1.98
N PHE A 18 -10.22 -21.78 -2.54
CA PHE A 18 -9.70 -20.64 -1.77
C PHE A 18 -10.68 -20.22 -0.67
N HIS A 19 -11.98 -20.06 -1.00
CA HIS A 19 -13.01 -19.72 -0.04
C HIS A 19 -13.13 -20.77 1.07
N LYS A 20 -13.16 -22.06 0.70
CA LYS A 20 -13.21 -23.15 1.67
C LYS A 20 -12.02 -23.12 2.64
N VAL A 21 -10.78 -22.93 2.14
CA VAL A 21 -9.60 -22.84 2.98
C VAL A 21 -9.61 -21.60 3.85
N PHE A 22 -10.12 -20.47 3.35
CA PHE A 22 -10.34 -19.27 4.13
C PHE A 22 -11.25 -19.54 5.33
N ASP A 23 -12.38 -20.21 5.14
CA ASP A 23 -13.32 -20.55 6.22
C ASP A 23 -12.68 -21.52 7.23
N GLU A 24 -11.93 -22.52 6.74
CA GLU A 24 -11.23 -23.48 7.61
C GLU A 24 -10.19 -22.77 8.51
N VAL A 25 -9.39 -21.85 7.95
CA VAL A 25 -8.42 -21.07 8.71
C VAL A 25 -9.09 -20.07 9.65
N ALA A 26 -10.15 -19.39 9.21
CA ALA A 26 -10.89 -18.44 10.03
C ALA A 26 -11.47 -19.08 11.30
N ALA A 27 -11.83 -20.36 11.26
CA ALA A 27 -12.35 -21.09 12.42
C ALA A 27 -11.33 -21.18 13.58
N ASP A 28 -10.02 -21.09 13.29
CA ASP A 28 -8.96 -21.09 14.29
C ASP A 28 -8.79 -19.72 14.99
N TYR A 29 -9.47 -18.67 14.49
CA TYR A 29 -9.35 -17.29 14.98
C TYR A 29 -10.72 -16.71 15.40
N PRO A 30 -11.39 -17.26 16.42
CA PRO A 30 -12.77 -16.86 16.80
C PRO A 30 -12.89 -15.40 17.27
N GLY A 31 -11.78 -14.73 17.56
CA GLY A 31 -11.74 -13.30 17.92
C GLY A 31 -11.69 -12.36 16.72
N ILE A 32 -11.60 -12.88 15.49
CA ILE A 32 -11.52 -12.11 14.25
C ILE A 32 -12.81 -12.33 13.46
N GLU A 33 -13.52 -11.25 13.16
CA GLU A 33 -14.66 -11.31 12.24
C GLU A 33 -14.17 -11.67 10.83
N ALA A 34 -14.68 -12.75 10.28
CA ALA A 34 -14.39 -13.21 8.92
C ALA A 34 -15.65 -13.10 8.05
N GLU A 35 -15.51 -12.55 6.86
CA GLU A 35 -16.60 -12.49 5.88
C GLU A 35 -16.08 -12.78 4.46
N HIS A 36 -17.00 -13.15 3.58
CA HIS A 36 -16.71 -13.42 2.19
C HIS A 36 -17.61 -12.60 1.26
N TRP A 37 -17.03 -12.04 0.21
CA TRP A 37 -17.71 -11.30 -0.85
C TRP A 37 -17.35 -11.85 -2.22
N ILE A 38 -18.32 -11.85 -3.14
CA ILE A 38 -18.02 -12.07 -4.55
C ILE A 38 -17.20 -10.87 -5.05
N VAL A 39 -16.08 -11.13 -5.72
CA VAL A 39 -15.04 -10.15 -6.04
C VAL A 39 -15.54 -8.91 -6.79
N ASP A 40 -16.51 -9.04 -7.69
CA ASP A 40 -17.07 -7.90 -8.42
C ASP A 40 -17.83 -6.93 -7.51
N ILE A 41 -18.63 -7.44 -6.57
CA ILE A 41 -19.30 -6.57 -5.60
C ILE A 41 -18.32 -6.07 -4.53
N GLY A 42 -17.34 -6.90 -4.15
CA GLY A 42 -16.24 -6.50 -3.28
C GLY A 42 -15.43 -5.34 -3.86
N ALA A 43 -15.10 -5.41 -5.15
CA ALA A 43 -14.41 -4.32 -5.87
C ALA A 43 -15.24 -3.04 -5.92
N ALA A 44 -16.54 -3.14 -6.20
CA ALA A 44 -17.44 -1.99 -6.19
C ALA A 44 -17.51 -1.34 -4.79
N LYS A 45 -17.57 -2.14 -3.73
CA LYS A 45 -17.58 -1.67 -2.36
C LYS A 45 -16.25 -1.06 -1.93
N LEU A 46 -15.12 -1.62 -2.37
CA LEU A 46 -13.79 -1.04 -2.13
C LEU A 46 -13.68 0.37 -2.73
N ALA A 47 -14.31 0.61 -3.89
CA ALA A 47 -14.33 1.92 -4.52
C ALA A 47 -15.31 2.92 -3.86
N ASP A 48 -16.41 2.44 -3.31
CA ASP A 48 -17.51 3.24 -2.75
C ASP A 48 -17.33 3.54 -1.26
N THR A 49 -16.94 2.53 -0.49
CA THR A 49 -16.83 2.58 0.97
C THR A 49 -15.60 1.78 1.45
N PRO A 50 -14.35 2.22 1.11
CA PRO A 50 -13.13 1.48 1.46
C PRO A 50 -12.97 1.28 2.98
N GLU A 51 -13.48 2.20 3.78
CA GLU A 51 -13.48 2.15 5.25
C GLU A 51 -14.29 0.97 5.84
N ALA A 52 -15.06 0.27 5.02
CA ALA A 52 -15.76 -0.94 5.44
C ALA A 52 -14.83 -2.15 5.61
N PHE A 53 -13.59 -2.05 5.11
CA PHE A 53 -12.62 -3.15 5.10
C PHE A 53 -11.39 -2.81 5.94
N ASP A 54 -10.99 -3.72 6.84
CA ASP A 54 -9.72 -3.61 7.58
C ASP A 54 -8.59 -4.37 6.85
N VAL A 55 -8.86 -5.64 6.51
CA VAL A 55 -7.94 -6.51 5.77
C VAL A 55 -8.71 -7.26 4.70
N VAL A 56 -8.20 -7.25 3.49
CA VAL A 56 -8.79 -8.00 2.36
C VAL A 56 -7.83 -9.09 1.89
N VAL A 57 -8.33 -10.32 1.77
CA VAL A 57 -7.57 -11.49 1.29
C VAL A 57 -8.10 -11.91 -0.07
N LEU A 58 -7.21 -12.06 -1.03
CA LEU A 58 -7.54 -12.28 -2.43
C LEU A 58 -6.63 -13.34 -3.06
N PRO A 59 -7.14 -14.14 -4.02
CA PRO A 59 -6.28 -14.80 -5.00
C PRO A 59 -5.40 -13.79 -5.75
N ASN A 60 -4.20 -14.23 -6.13
CA ASN A 60 -3.14 -13.38 -6.71
C ASN A 60 -3.66 -12.40 -7.79
N LEU A 61 -4.35 -12.87 -8.82
CA LEU A 61 -4.83 -12.02 -9.92
C LEU A 61 -5.77 -10.90 -9.45
N TYR A 62 -6.69 -11.21 -8.54
CA TYR A 62 -7.61 -10.19 -8.00
C TYR A 62 -6.87 -9.24 -7.08
N GLY A 63 -5.90 -9.75 -6.32
CA GLY A 63 -5.04 -8.96 -5.47
C GLY A 63 -4.26 -7.90 -6.25
N ASP A 64 -3.61 -8.30 -7.34
CA ASP A 64 -2.85 -7.39 -8.21
C ASP A 64 -3.74 -6.28 -8.79
N ILE A 65 -4.94 -6.65 -9.26
CA ILE A 65 -5.87 -5.67 -9.85
C ILE A 65 -6.44 -4.72 -8.78
N LEU A 66 -6.90 -5.27 -7.66
CA LEU A 66 -7.60 -4.47 -6.65
C LEU A 66 -6.65 -3.68 -5.75
N SER A 67 -5.41 -4.10 -5.58
CA SER A 67 -4.41 -3.30 -4.86
C SER A 67 -4.08 -2.00 -5.62
N ASP A 68 -3.94 -2.05 -6.95
CA ASP A 68 -3.76 -0.85 -7.77
C ASP A 68 -4.97 0.08 -7.71
N VAL A 69 -6.19 -0.49 -7.75
CA VAL A 69 -7.43 0.29 -7.59
C VAL A 69 -7.48 0.94 -6.20
N ALA A 70 -7.18 0.20 -5.15
CA ALA A 70 -7.16 0.73 -3.78
C ALA A 70 -6.11 1.83 -3.61
N ALA A 71 -4.90 1.65 -4.16
CA ALA A 71 -3.85 2.66 -4.14
C ALA A 71 -4.27 3.94 -4.89
N GLN A 72 -4.98 3.81 -6.00
CA GLN A 72 -5.50 4.97 -6.74
C GLN A 72 -6.60 5.70 -5.97
N ILE A 73 -7.47 4.97 -5.24
CA ILE A 73 -8.47 5.57 -4.34
C ILE A 73 -7.80 6.33 -3.20
N ALA A 74 -6.69 5.79 -2.67
CA ALA A 74 -5.89 6.42 -1.61
C ALA A 74 -5.07 7.64 -2.10
N GLY A 75 -5.04 7.92 -3.40
CA GLY A 75 -4.39 9.07 -4.00
C GLY A 75 -3.56 8.74 -5.25
N SER A 76 -2.65 7.78 -5.18
CA SER A 76 -1.81 7.37 -6.32
C SER A 76 -1.21 5.98 -6.09
N VAL A 77 -1.08 5.22 -7.16
CA VAL A 77 -0.29 3.96 -7.16
C VAL A 77 1.17 4.21 -6.71
N GLY A 78 1.69 5.41 -6.96
CA GLY A 78 3.03 5.83 -6.49
C GLY A 78 3.16 5.94 -4.97
N LEU A 79 2.06 5.94 -4.22
CA LEU A 79 2.05 6.03 -2.75
C LEU A 79 2.07 4.67 -2.03
N ALA A 80 1.95 3.55 -2.75
CA ALA A 80 1.77 2.26 -2.11
C ALA A 80 3.06 1.43 -2.06
N GLY A 81 3.41 0.96 -0.85
CA GLY A 81 4.46 -0.01 -0.59
C GLY A 81 3.91 -1.44 -0.49
N SER A 82 4.73 -2.42 -0.78
CA SER A 82 4.40 -3.84 -0.73
C SER A 82 5.47 -4.66 0.00
N ALA A 83 5.05 -5.78 0.57
CA ALA A 83 5.92 -6.76 1.20
C ALA A 83 5.57 -8.17 0.73
N ASN A 84 6.58 -8.91 0.27
CA ASN A 84 6.51 -10.34 -0.01
C ASN A 84 7.21 -11.06 1.13
N ILE A 85 6.45 -11.66 2.04
CA ILE A 85 6.96 -12.29 3.26
C ILE A 85 7.07 -13.79 3.04
N GLY A 86 8.29 -14.28 2.99
CA GLY A 86 8.61 -15.70 2.93
C GLY A 86 9.08 -16.25 4.27
N HIS A 87 9.36 -17.57 4.31
CA HIS A 87 9.84 -18.23 5.54
C HIS A 87 11.26 -17.77 5.91
N ASP A 88 12.16 -17.71 4.94
CA ASP A 88 13.58 -17.43 5.17
C ASP A 88 14.02 -16.05 4.63
N VAL A 89 13.27 -15.50 3.69
CA VAL A 89 13.58 -14.25 3.00
C VAL A 89 12.31 -13.44 2.81
N SER A 90 12.40 -12.13 3.00
CA SER A 90 11.32 -11.18 2.72
C SER A 90 11.83 -10.10 1.76
N MET A 91 10.96 -9.64 0.86
CA MET A 91 11.24 -8.56 -0.08
C MET A 91 10.24 -7.41 0.13
N PHE A 92 10.74 -6.19 0.11
CA PHE A 92 9.96 -4.97 0.28
C PHE A 92 10.16 -4.08 -0.93
N GLU A 93 9.09 -3.61 -1.53
CA GLU A 93 9.12 -2.90 -2.80
C GLU A 93 7.96 -1.89 -2.90
N ALA A 94 7.99 -1.06 -3.93
CA ALA A 94 6.80 -0.33 -4.37
C ALA A 94 5.88 -1.29 -5.15
N ILE A 95 4.56 -1.12 -5.08
CA ILE A 95 3.61 -1.97 -5.82
C ILE A 95 3.70 -1.76 -7.34
N HIS A 96 4.11 -0.57 -7.79
CA HIS A 96 4.16 -0.23 -9.20
C HIS A 96 5.34 -0.90 -9.94
N GLY A 97 5.19 -1.13 -11.23
CA GLY A 97 6.24 -1.65 -12.11
C GLY A 97 7.35 -0.63 -12.41
N SER A 98 8.32 -1.05 -13.23
CA SER A 98 9.54 -0.29 -13.55
C SER A 98 9.34 0.95 -14.43
N ALA A 99 8.18 1.13 -15.07
CA ALA A 99 7.83 2.27 -15.93
C ALA A 99 8.97 2.75 -16.88
N PRO A 100 9.50 1.90 -17.76
CA PRO A 100 10.72 2.17 -18.51
C PRO A 100 10.66 3.45 -19.38
N ARG A 101 9.45 3.87 -19.75
CA ARG A 101 9.25 5.12 -20.51
C ARG A 101 9.53 6.38 -19.70
N ARG A 102 9.60 6.28 -18.36
CA ARG A 102 9.85 7.40 -17.44
C ARG A 102 11.28 7.39 -16.88
N ALA A 103 12.06 6.38 -17.20
CA ALA A 103 13.42 6.26 -16.73
C ALA A 103 14.26 7.50 -17.11
N GLY A 104 15.02 8.03 -16.16
CA GLY A 104 15.89 9.20 -16.34
C GLY A 104 15.17 10.56 -16.40
N GLN A 105 13.85 10.62 -16.20
CA GLN A 105 13.09 11.88 -16.29
C GLN A 105 12.86 12.56 -14.94
N ASP A 106 13.31 11.97 -13.83
CA ASP A 106 13.12 12.49 -12.47
C ASP A 106 11.63 12.80 -12.15
N LEU A 107 10.70 11.92 -12.57
CA LEU A 107 9.26 12.14 -12.41
C LEU A 107 8.60 11.21 -11.40
N ALA A 108 9.16 10.01 -11.19
CA ALA A 108 8.51 8.99 -10.39
C ALA A 108 8.35 9.44 -8.92
N ASN A 109 7.18 9.15 -8.36
CA ASN A 109 6.94 9.34 -6.94
C ASN A 109 7.69 8.23 -6.15
N PRO A 110 8.64 8.58 -5.25
CA PRO A 110 9.40 7.58 -4.51
C PRO A 110 8.67 7.05 -3.27
N SER A 111 7.48 7.54 -2.97
CA SER A 111 6.74 7.22 -1.74
C SER A 111 6.48 5.72 -1.59
N GLY A 112 6.14 5.00 -2.67
CA GLY A 112 5.95 3.55 -2.62
C GLY A 112 7.18 2.81 -2.11
N LEU A 113 8.38 3.22 -2.52
CA LEU A 113 9.62 2.63 -2.03
C LEU A 113 9.92 3.05 -0.57
N PHE A 114 9.63 4.30 -0.19
CA PHE A 114 9.73 4.73 1.22
C PHE A 114 8.82 3.89 2.12
N LEU A 115 7.56 3.67 1.73
CA LEU A 115 6.64 2.86 2.51
C LEU A 115 7.03 1.39 2.54
N GLY A 116 7.59 0.86 1.46
CA GLY A 116 8.24 -0.45 1.47
C GLY A 116 9.40 -0.53 2.47
N ALA A 117 10.24 0.51 2.53
CA ALA A 117 11.32 0.60 3.52
C ALA A 117 10.81 0.73 4.96
N VAL A 118 9.73 1.48 5.19
CA VAL A 118 9.06 1.56 6.51
C VAL A 118 8.56 0.19 6.93
N GLN A 119 7.90 -0.56 6.05
CA GLN A 119 7.47 -1.93 6.33
C GLN A 119 8.65 -2.86 6.65
N MET A 120 9.77 -2.74 5.92
CA MET A 120 10.99 -3.48 6.18
C MET A 120 11.54 -3.16 7.58
N LEU A 121 11.63 -1.89 7.95
CA LEU A 121 12.12 -1.45 9.26
C LEU A 121 11.26 -2.02 10.39
N VAL A 122 9.94 -2.00 10.26
CA VAL A 122 9.02 -2.63 11.21
C VAL A 122 9.28 -4.14 11.29
N HIS A 123 9.43 -4.81 10.15
CA HIS A 123 9.64 -6.26 10.06
C HIS A 123 10.93 -6.71 10.77
N ILE A 124 12.00 -5.93 10.68
CA ILE A 124 13.29 -6.22 11.36
C ILE A 124 13.37 -5.65 12.78
N GLY A 125 12.26 -5.17 13.36
CA GLY A 125 12.18 -4.68 14.73
C GLY A 125 12.72 -3.27 14.96
N GLN A 126 12.89 -2.45 13.91
CA GLN A 126 13.34 -1.05 13.98
C GLN A 126 12.16 -0.07 13.95
N GLY A 127 11.18 -0.27 14.85
CA GLY A 127 9.90 0.46 14.86
C GLY A 127 10.07 1.97 15.06
N ASP A 128 11.02 2.41 15.89
CA ASP A 128 11.25 3.84 16.15
C ASP A 128 11.79 4.53 14.89
N VAL A 129 12.76 3.90 14.20
CA VAL A 129 13.28 4.41 12.92
C VAL A 129 12.20 4.42 11.85
N ALA A 130 11.36 3.37 11.78
CA ALA A 130 10.22 3.31 10.88
C ALA A 130 9.25 4.48 11.11
N THR A 131 8.97 4.80 12.36
CA THR A 131 8.11 5.91 12.76
C THR A 131 8.70 7.26 12.34
N THR A 132 9.99 7.49 12.55
CA THR A 132 10.69 8.71 12.12
C THR A 132 10.59 8.91 10.61
N VAL A 133 10.91 7.87 9.81
CA VAL A 133 10.83 7.93 8.34
C VAL A 133 9.39 8.16 7.88
N HIS A 134 8.43 7.47 8.45
CA HIS A 134 7.02 7.61 8.10
C HIS A 134 6.49 9.02 8.41
N ASN A 135 6.81 9.57 9.58
CA ASN A 135 6.39 10.91 9.96
C ASN A 135 7.04 11.99 9.09
N ALA A 136 8.31 11.83 8.72
CA ALA A 136 8.99 12.74 7.80
C ALA A 136 8.33 12.73 6.41
N TRP A 137 7.96 11.56 5.92
CA TRP A 137 7.22 11.42 4.67
C TRP A 137 5.84 12.07 4.75
N LEU A 138 5.05 11.81 5.81
CA LEU A 138 3.75 12.45 6.04
C LEU A 138 3.88 13.97 6.08
N LYS A 139 4.87 14.47 6.80
CA LYS A 139 5.12 15.92 6.92
C LYS A 139 5.47 16.55 5.57
N THR A 140 6.24 15.86 4.72
CA THR A 140 6.54 16.31 3.36
C THR A 140 5.26 16.49 2.53
N LEU A 141 4.33 15.53 2.65
CA LEU A 141 3.03 15.61 1.97
C LEU A 141 2.16 16.74 2.54
N GLU A 142 2.10 16.89 3.87
CA GLU A 142 1.34 17.98 4.53
C GLU A 142 1.86 19.36 4.14
N ASP A 143 3.17 19.52 3.97
CA ASP A 143 3.80 20.77 3.54
C ASP A 143 3.52 21.08 2.06
N GLY A 144 2.85 20.18 1.34
CA GLY A 144 2.43 20.36 -0.05
C GLY A 144 3.56 20.16 -1.06
N VAL A 145 4.66 19.51 -0.68
CA VAL A 145 5.75 19.13 -1.58
C VAL A 145 5.32 17.85 -2.31
N HIS A 146 4.92 17.96 -3.57
CA HIS A 146 4.25 16.89 -4.29
C HIS A 146 4.93 16.56 -5.61
N THR A 147 4.99 15.27 -5.94
CA THR A 147 5.33 14.79 -7.27
C THR A 147 4.15 14.97 -8.24
N TYR A 148 4.39 14.82 -9.54
CA TYR A 148 3.41 15.12 -10.59
C TYR A 148 2.08 14.36 -10.46
N ASP A 149 2.07 13.17 -9.87
CA ASP A 149 0.93 12.25 -9.76
C ASP A 149 -0.05 12.61 -8.64
N ILE A 150 0.44 13.34 -7.63
CA ILE A 150 -0.35 13.81 -6.48
C ILE A 150 -0.40 15.36 -6.41
N HIS A 151 0.20 16.04 -7.38
CA HIS A 151 0.18 17.50 -7.44
C HIS A 151 -1.21 18.01 -7.84
N GLU A 152 -1.74 18.93 -7.05
CA GLU A 152 -3.01 19.61 -7.30
C GLU A 152 -2.82 21.13 -7.27
N GLU A 153 -3.24 21.81 -8.35
CA GLU A 153 -3.13 23.27 -8.46
C GLU A 153 -3.98 23.97 -7.39
N GLY A 154 -3.38 24.91 -6.67
CA GLY A 154 -4.04 25.64 -5.59
C GLY A 154 -4.07 24.92 -4.23
N VAL A 155 -3.62 23.69 -4.15
CA VAL A 155 -3.47 22.88 -2.92
C VAL A 155 -2.00 22.62 -2.64
N SER A 156 -1.26 22.12 -3.64
CA SER A 156 0.17 21.84 -3.51
C SER A 156 1.00 23.12 -3.43
N THR A 157 1.98 23.14 -2.54
CA THR A 157 2.91 24.27 -2.38
C THR A 157 3.98 24.23 -3.48
N GLU A 158 4.47 23.04 -3.81
CA GLU A 158 5.53 22.86 -4.79
C GLU A 158 5.35 21.54 -5.57
N LYS A 159 5.64 21.59 -6.89
CA LYS A 159 5.73 20.40 -7.73
C LYS A 159 7.18 20.04 -7.96
N VAL A 160 7.56 18.86 -7.49
CA VAL A 160 8.97 18.40 -7.48
C VAL A 160 9.16 17.09 -8.24
N GLY A 161 10.42 16.81 -8.59
CA GLY A 161 10.84 15.51 -9.10
C GLY A 161 11.17 14.51 -8.00
N THR A 162 11.51 13.27 -8.39
CA THR A 162 11.86 12.18 -7.49
C THR A 162 12.96 12.54 -6.49
N ALA A 163 14.06 13.15 -7.01
CA ALA A 163 15.22 13.48 -6.19
C ALA A 163 14.92 14.57 -5.16
N ALA A 164 14.22 15.64 -5.57
CA ALA A 164 13.87 16.74 -4.68
C ALA A 164 12.85 16.30 -3.61
N PHE A 165 11.88 15.44 -3.97
CA PHE A 165 10.96 14.85 -2.98
C PHE A 165 11.73 14.03 -1.93
N ALA A 166 12.65 13.16 -2.36
CA ALA A 166 13.45 12.35 -1.45
C ALA A 166 14.31 13.21 -0.49
N GLN A 167 14.90 14.32 -1.00
CA GLN A 167 15.66 15.27 -0.18
C GLN A 167 14.78 15.98 0.84
N ALA A 168 13.53 16.33 0.51
CA ALA A 168 12.59 16.94 1.45
C ALA A 168 12.28 15.98 2.60
N VAL A 169 12.02 14.70 2.31
CA VAL A 169 11.81 13.66 3.35
C VAL A 169 13.05 13.50 4.23
N GLU A 170 14.25 13.43 3.64
CA GLU A 170 15.51 13.30 4.39
C GLU A 170 15.75 14.48 5.32
N PHE A 171 15.53 15.70 4.84
CA PHE A 171 15.70 16.93 5.64
C PHE A 171 14.78 16.94 6.86
N LEU A 172 13.52 16.60 6.68
CA LEU A 172 12.54 16.53 7.78
C LEU A 172 12.85 15.38 8.74
N GLY A 173 13.33 14.22 8.26
CA GLY A 173 13.75 13.10 9.11
C GLY A 173 14.89 13.48 10.06
N ARG A 174 15.88 14.22 9.59
CA ARG A 174 16.99 14.70 10.43
C ARG A 174 16.53 15.70 11.50
N GLY A 175 15.54 16.55 11.21
CA GLY A 175 14.99 17.51 12.16
C GLY A 175 14.10 16.89 13.24
N LEU A 176 13.56 15.70 13.02
CA LEU A 176 12.77 14.99 14.02
C LEU A 176 13.65 14.30 15.08
N ASP A 177 14.87 13.88 14.72
CA ASP A 177 15.83 13.29 15.68
C ASP A 177 16.32 14.30 16.74
N ASP A 178 16.24 15.61 16.46
CA ASP A 178 16.61 16.67 17.40
C ASP A 178 15.47 17.05 18.37
N LEU A 179 14.28 16.46 18.23
CA LEU A 179 13.09 16.77 19.03
C LEU A 179 12.77 15.71 20.11
N PHE A 180 13.51 14.60 20.16
CA PHE A 180 13.38 13.51 21.12
C PHE A 180 14.74 13.15 21.73
#